data_35c49abbbe6cb790fa281718cc489fa7
#
_entry.id   35c49abbbe6cb790fa281718cc489fa7
#
_cell.length_a   1.000
_cell.length_b   1.000
_cell.length_c   1.000
_cell.angle_alpha   90.00
_cell.angle_beta   90.00
_cell.angle_gamma   90.00
#
_symmetry.space_group_name_H-M   'P 1'
#
loop_
_entity.id
_entity.type
_entity.pdbx_description
1 polymer ?
#
loop_
_entity_poly.entity_id
_entity_poly.type
_entity_poly.pdbx_seq_one_letter_code
_entity_poly.pdbx_strand_id
1 'polypeptide(L)'
;MQSYYFRFDYLGVKMLTQNEIKYIRSLHSAHNAKKEGKFIAEGERMVSELLQAGVKPEWLYVSTSSRFAAKSHQKISTISKEEMKRISALDSPSDVLAIFPRIYHAIQPLDSGTSLYLENIQDPGNLGTIIRTAAWFGIKQVLCSEDTVSIYNNKVLQATMGGIAYVPVAYINYDEVLLRAPQELQIVATSLNGSPLASVIFHKPTLLIFGNEGK
;
A
#
# COMPACT_ATOMS: atom_id res chain seq x y z
N MET A 1 -0.91 -5.07 -32.61
CA MET A 1 -0.84 -3.59 -32.47
C MET A 1 -2.27 -3.07 -32.48
N GLN A 2 -2.91 -2.98 -31.30
CA GLN A 2 -4.31 -2.55 -31.17
C GLN A 2 -4.31 -1.07 -30.83
N SER A 3 -4.73 -0.25 -31.80
CA SER A 3 -4.87 1.20 -31.70
C SER A 3 -6.00 1.53 -30.71
N TYR A 4 -5.67 2.09 -29.55
CA TYR A 4 -6.65 2.64 -28.61
C TYR A 4 -7.05 4.03 -29.10
N TYR A 5 -8.21 4.16 -29.72
CA TYR A 5 -8.80 5.46 -30.04
C TYR A 5 -9.31 6.10 -28.74
N PHE A 6 -8.66 7.20 -28.31
CA PHE A 6 -9.15 8.07 -27.26
C PHE A 6 -10.28 8.95 -27.82
N ARG A 7 -11.48 8.78 -27.31
CA ARG A 7 -12.61 9.65 -27.62
C ARG A 7 -12.69 10.74 -26.53
N PHE A 8 -12.42 11.99 -26.93
CA PHE A 8 -12.63 13.15 -26.08
C PHE A 8 -13.96 13.80 -26.46
N ASP A 9 -14.80 14.07 -25.46
CA ASP A 9 -15.96 14.94 -25.65
C ASP A 9 -15.55 16.42 -25.61
N TYR A 10 -16.45 17.30 -26.07
CA TYR A 10 -16.26 18.75 -26.27
C TYR A 10 -15.71 19.55 -25.05
N LEU A 11 -15.58 18.92 -23.87
CA LEU A 11 -15.10 19.53 -22.62
C LEU A 11 -13.78 18.91 -22.11
N GLY A 12 -13.08 18.11 -22.90
CA GLY A 12 -11.89 17.40 -22.45
C GLY A 12 -12.17 16.26 -21.45
N VAL A 13 -13.41 15.87 -21.27
CA VAL A 13 -13.85 14.76 -20.41
C VAL A 13 -13.73 13.46 -21.20
N LYS A 14 -12.98 12.49 -20.66
CA LYS A 14 -12.81 11.19 -21.27
C LYS A 14 -14.00 10.28 -20.97
N MET A 15 -14.58 9.67 -21.99
CA MET A 15 -15.47 8.51 -21.82
C MET A 15 -14.66 7.22 -21.77
N LEU A 16 -14.91 6.41 -20.76
CA LEU A 16 -14.26 5.11 -20.62
C LEU A 16 -14.94 4.09 -21.54
N THR A 17 -14.14 3.33 -22.28
CA THR A 17 -14.65 2.19 -23.03
C THR A 17 -15.07 1.05 -22.09
N GLN A 18 -15.96 0.17 -22.57
CA GLN A 18 -16.36 -1.01 -21.79
C GLN A 18 -15.16 -1.91 -21.42
N ASN A 19 -14.16 -1.99 -22.29
CA ASN A 19 -12.95 -2.78 -22.02
C ASN A 19 -12.09 -2.14 -20.93
N GLU A 20 -11.94 -0.81 -20.92
CA GLU A 20 -11.24 -0.10 -19.84
C GLU A 20 -11.94 -0.31 -18.51
N ILE A 21 -13.26 -0.18 -18.47
CA ILE A 21 -14.03 -0.40 -17.23
C ILE A 21 -13.87 -1.84 -16.73
N LYS A 22 -14.01 -2.83 -17.62
CA LYS A 22 -13.79 -4.24 -17.27
C LYS A 22 -12.39 -4.49 -16.74
N TYR A 23 -11.38 -3.91 -17.38
CA TYR A 23 -9.99 -4.03 -16.96
C TYR A 23 -9.77 -3.42 -15.58
N ILE A 24 -10.19 -2.16 -15.36
CA ILE A 24 -10.04 -1.48 -14.07
C ILE A 24 -10.75 -2.28 -12.97
N ARG A 25 -12.00 -2.70 -13.22
CA ARG A 25 -12.76 -3.52 -12.25
C ARG A 25 -12.07 -4.85 -11.95
N SER A 26 -11.43 -5.46 -12.92
CA SER A 26 -10.70 -6.71 -12.69
C SER A 26 -9.53 -6.55 -11.72
N LEU A 27 -8.89 -5.38 -11.67
CA LEU A 27 -7.79 -5.08 -10.76
C LEU A 27 -8.21 -4.94 -9.28
N HIS A 28 -9.52 -4.84 -8.97
CA HIS A 28 -9.98 -4.95 -7.59
C HIS A 28 -9.91 -6.39 -7.03
N SER A 29 -9.79 -7.39 -7.90
CA SER A 29 -9.47 -8.76 -7.50
C SER A 29 -7.98 -8.87 -7.15
N ALA A 30 -7.68 -9.34 -5.94
CA ALA A 30 -6.30 -9.53 -5.49
C ALA A 30 -5.49 -10.44 -6.43
N HIS A 31 -6.13 -11.48 -6.99
CA HIS A 31 -5.50 -12.39 -7.94
C HIS A 31 -5.09 -11.67 -9.23
N ASN A 32 -6.01 -10.93 -9.85
CA ASN A 32 -5.73 -10.23 -11.11
C ASN A 32 -4.72 -9.09 -10.89
N ALA A 33 -4.87 -8.31 -9.82
CA ALA A 33 -3.91 -7.28 -9.45
C ALA A 33 -2.49 -7.82 -9.23
N LYS A 34 -2.36 -9.02 -8.61
CA LYS A 34 -1.08 -9.72 -8.47
C LYS A 34 -0.52 -10.14 -9.82
N LYS A 35 -1.33 -10.74 -10.68
CA LYS A 35 -0.95 -11.19 -12.03
C LYS A 35 -0.47 -10.03 -12.90
N GLU A 36 -1.16 -8.90 -12.83
CA GLU A 36 -0.81 -7.69 -13.59
C GLU A 36 0.34 -6.89 -12.95
N GLY A 37 0.79 -7.22 -11.74
CA GLY A 37 1.81 -6.48 -11.01
C GLY A 37 1.35 -5.07 -10.63
N LYS A 38 0.05 -4.85 -10.40
CA LYS A 38 -0.54 -3.53 -10.18
C LYS A 38 -1.40 -3.49 -8.93
N PHE A 39 -1.76 -2.27 -8.52
CA PHE A 39 -2.77 -2.03 -7.49
C PHE A 39 -3.55 -0.75 -7.79
N ILE A 40 -4.77 -0.66 -7.25
CA ILE A 40 -5.59 0.54 -7.33
C ILE A 40 -5.47 1.31 -6.01
N ALA A 41 -5.26 2.62 -6.13
CA ALA A 41 -5.38 3.58 -5.04
C ALA A 41 -6.59 4.47 -5.29
N GLU A 42 -7.51 4.50 -4.33
CA GLU A 42 -8.70 5.36 -4.38
C GLU A 42 -8.64 6.38 -3.23
N GLY A 43 -8.94 7.63 -3.54
CA GLY A 43 -8.94 8.74 -2.60
C GLY A 43 -7.80 9.72 -2.82
N GLU A 44 -8.13 11.01 -2.74
CA GLU A 44 -7.21 12.11 -3.01
C GLU A 44 -5.96 12.03 -2.13
N ARG A 45 -6.14 11.77 -0.83
CA ARG A 45 -5.04 11.72 0.12
C ARG A 45 -4.05 10.60 -0.20
N MET A 46 -4.58 9.37 -0.42
CA MET A 46 -3.73 8.22 -0.71
C MET A 46 -2.96 8.41 -2.03
N VAL A 47 -3.65 8.88 -3.07
CA VAL A 47 -3.04 9.13 -4.37
C VAL A 47 -1.99 10.24 -4.26
N SER A 48 -2.29 11.33 -3.53
CA SER A 48 -1.33 12.43 -3.30
C SER A 48 -0.06 11.95 -2.62
N GLU A 49 -0.17 11.13 -1.57
CA GLU A 49 0.99 10.60 -0.83
C GLU A 49 1.88 9.72 -1.73
N LEU A 50 1.27 8.82 -2.51
CA LEU A 50 2.02 7.99 -3.46
C LEU A 50 2.76 8.83 -4.50
N LEU A 51 2.10 9.86 -5.03
CA LEU A 51 2.70 10.80 -5.99
C LEU A 51 3.84 11.63 -5.37
N GLN A 52 3.68 12.10 -4.14
CA GLN A 52 4.71 12.85 -3.41
C GLN A 52 5.93 11.98 -3.10
N ALA A 53 5.71 10.69 -2.82
CA ALA A 53 6.78 9.70 -2.66
C ALA A 53 7.46 9.31 -3.99
N GLY A 54 7.03 9.91 -5.11
CA GLY A 54 7.64 9.66 -6.43
C GLY A 54 7.11 8.41 -7.14
N VAL A 55 6.09 7.73 -6.61
CA VAL A 55 5.47 6.57 -7.28
C VAL A 55 4.66 7.07 -8.47
N LYS A 56 4.99 6.59 -9.67
CA LYS A 56 4.35 7.03 -10.91
C LYS A 56 3.16 6.12 -11.23
N PRO A 57 1.93 6.67 -11.35
CA PRO A 57 0.78 5.89 -11.79
C PRO A 57 0.87 5.60 -13.28
N GLU A 58 0.33 4.46 -13.70
CA GLU A 58 0.11 4.16 -15.12
C GLU A 58 -1.14 4.88 -15.64
N TRP A 59 -2.16 4.99 -14.80
CA TRP A 59 -3.39 5.75 -15.07
C TRP A 59 -3.83 6.52 -13.83
N LEU A 60 -4.29 7.73 -14.07
CA LEU A 60 -4.86 8.61 -13.06
C LEU A 60 -6.19 9.15 -13.58
N TYR A 61 -7.27 8.81 -12.90
CA TYR A 61 -8.63 9.25 -13.19
C TYR A 61 -9.08 10.25 -12.13
N VAL A 62 -9.63 11.37 -12.59
CA VAL A 62 -10.12 12.44 -11.73
C VAL A 62 -11.54 12.78 -12.15
N SER A 63 -12.46 12.86 -11.21
CA SER A 63 -13.83 13.27 -11.45
C SER A 63 -13.92 14.74 -11.87
N THR A 64 -14.86 15.07 -12.74
CA THR A 64 -15.15 16.47 -13.16
C THR A 64 -15.45 17.41 -11.99
N SER A 65 -15.84 16.90 -10.83
CA SER A 65 -16.10 17.69 -9.61
C SER A 65 -14.88 17.87 -8.72
N SER A 66 -13.81 17.14 -8.98
CA SER A 66 -12.62 17.19 -8.14
C SER A 66 -11.84 18.48 -8.34
N ARG A 67 -11.25 18.96 -7.23
CA ARG A 67 -10.24 20.03 -7.26
C ARG A 67 -8.80 19.47 -7.22
N PHE A 68 -8.67 18.17 -7.40
CA PHE A 68 -7.37 17.52 -7.36
C PHE A 68 -6.47 18.05 -8.48
N ALA A 69 -5.39 18.71 -8.09
CA ALA A 69 -4.35 19.18 -9.00
C ALA A 69 -3.12 18.28 -8.85
N ALA A 70 -2.97 17.32 -9.76
CA ALA A 70 -1.70 16.61 -9.85
C ALA A 70 -0.62 17.55 -10.36
N LYS A 71 0.52 17.63 -9.67
CA LYS A 71 1.68 18.40 -10.12
C LYS A 71 2.16 17.82 -11.45
N SER A 72 1.86 18.51 -12.47
CA SER A 72 2.39 18.79 -13.81
C SER A 72 3.06 17.74 -14.71
N HIS A 73 3.06 16.44 -14.58
CA HIS A 73 3.68 15.57 -15.62
C HIS A 73 2.95 14.26 -15.89
N GLN A 74 1.76 14.09 -15.35
CA GLN A 74 1.03 12.84 -15.46
C GLN A 74 -0.18 13.01 -16.40
N LYS A 75 -0.42 12.02 -17.24
CA LYS A 75 -1.63 11.97 -18.05
C LYS A 75 -2.84 11.77 -17.14
N ILE A 76 -3.51 12.85 -16.77
CA ILE A 76 -4.76 12.82 -16.04
C ILE A 76 -5.88 12.60 -17.05
N SER A 77 -6.74 11.63 -16.77
CA SER A 77 -8.00 11.44 -17.49
C SER A 77 -9.15 11.99 -16.63
N THR A 78 -9.72 13.10 -17.05
CA THR A 78 -10.96 13.62 -16.40
C THR A 78 -12.13 12.78 -16.89
N ILE A 79 -12.92 12.24 -15.97
CA ILE A 79 -14.09 11.40 -16.24
C ILE A 79 -15.31 11.93 -15.47
N SER A 80 -16.50 11.50 -15.86
CA SER A 80 -17.72 11.88 -15.13
C SER A 80 -17.83 11.16 -13.78
N LYS A 81 -18.67 11.67 -12.88
CA LYS A 81 -18.95 10.99 -11.60
C LYS A 81 -19.58 9.60 -11.82
N GLU A 82 -20.41 9.47 -12.82
CA GLU A 82 -21.06 8.21 -13.20
C GLU A 82 -20.01 7.17 -13.63
N GLU A 83 -19.03 7.60 -14.42
CA GLU A 83 -17.94 6.71 -14.81
C GLU A 83 -17.03 6.37 -13.64
N MET A 84 -16.72 7.33 -12.77
CA MET A 84 -15.96 7.06 -11.54
C MET A 84 -16.68 6.00 -10.69
N LYS A 85 -18.00 6.10 -10.52
CA LYS A 85 -18.81 5.09 -9.84
C LYS A 85 -18.73 3.70 -10.47
N ARG A 86 -18.55 3.62 -11.78
CA ARG A 86 -18.45 2.34 -12.50
C ARG A 86 -17.11 1.64 -12.28
N ILE A 87 -16.04 2.37 -11.97
CA ILE A 87 -14.68 1.82 -11.80
C ILE A 87 -14.23 1.72 -10.35
N SER A 88 -14.91 2.39 -9.42
CA SER A 88 -14.62 2.34 -7.98
C SER A 88 -15.12 1.03 -7.36
N ALA A 89 -14.43 0.57 -6.30
CA ALA A 89 -14.87 -0.50 -5.42
C ALA A 89 -15.44 0.02 -4.08
N LEU A 90 -15.47 1.34 -3.89
CA LEU A 90 -15.98 1.95 -2.65
C LEU A 90 -17.50 2.15 -2.75
N ASP A 91 -18.21 1.96 -1.65
CA ASP A 91 -19.65 2.26 -1.55
C ASP A 91 -19.94 3.74 -1.85
N SER A 92 -19.03 4.62 -1.42
CA SER A 92 -19.01 6.03 -1.77
C SER A 92 -17.75 6.31 -2.60
N PRO A 93 -17.85 6.34 -3.94
CA PRO A 93 -16.72 6.56 -4.82
C PRO A 93 -15.97 7.85 -4.52
N SER A 94 -14.66 7.78 -4.51
CA SER A 94 -13.79 8.94 -4.41
C SER A 94 -13.76 9.71 -5.74
N ASP A 95 -13.43 10.98 -5.69
CA ASP A 95 -13.20 11.79 -6.90
C ASP A 95 -11.85 11.51 -7.59
N VAL A 96 -11.01 10.66 -7.02
CA VAL A 96 -9.68 10.33 -7.55
C VAL A 96 -9.43 8.83 -7.44
N LEU A 97 -9.05 8.21 -8.56
CA LEU A 97 -8.62 6.82 -8.63
C LEU A 97 -7.35 6.73 -9.49
N ALA A 98 -6.36 6.01 -9.02
CA ALA A 98 -5.14 5.77 -9.78
C ALA A 98 -4.74 4.30 -9.77
N ILE A 99 -4.11 3.85 -10.86
CA ILE A 99 -3.55 2.52 -11.01
C ILE A 99 -2.04 2.66 -10.98
N PHE A 100 -1.41 2.03 -10.00
CA PHE A 100 0.04 2.03 -9.81
C PHE A 100 0.64 0.66 -10.07
N PRO A 101 1.90 0.58 -10.50
CA PRO A 101 2.66 -0.65 -10.42
C PRO A 101 2.87 -1.02 -8.95
N ARG A 102 2.95 -2.33 -8.64
CA ARG A 102 3.29 -2.77 -7.28
C ARG A 102 4.68 -2.30 -6.90
N ILE A 103 4.81 -1.84 -5.67
CA ILE A 103 6.08 -1.43 -5.09
C ILE A 103 6.74 -2.69 -4.52
N TYR A 104 7.93 -3.00 -4.98
CA TYR A 104 8.72 -4.11 -4.47
C TYR A 104 9.93 -3.55 -3.75
N HIS A 105 10.10 -3.95 -2.50
CA HIS A 105 11.26 -3.57 -1.71
C HIS A 105 12.15 -4.79 -1.45
N ALA A 106 13.45 -4.62 -1.63
CA ALA A 106 14.41 -5.59 -1.13
C ALA A 106 14.43 -5.54 0.41
N ILE A 107 14.58 -6.72 1.03
CA ILE A 107 14.75 -6.80 2.48
C ILE A 107 16.06 -6.09 2.85
N GLN A 108 15.97 -5.14 3.75
CA GLN A 108 17.11 -4.37 4.22
C GLN A 108 17.91 -5.17 5.28
N PRO A 109 19.24 -4.97 5.39
CA PRO A 109 20.01 -5.55 6.46
C PRO A 109 19.47 -5.17 7.84
N LEU A 110 19.56 -6.08 8.81
CA LEU A 110 19.10 -5.86 10.20
C LEU A 110 20.22 -5.27 11.09
N ASP A 111 21.13 -4.53 10.51
CA ASP A 111 22.37 -4.00 11.12
C ASP A 111 22.22 -2.61 11.76
N SER A 112 21.09 -1.96 11.58
CA SER A 112 20.85 -0.60 12.06
C SER A 112 19.36 -0.28 12.18
N GLY A 113 19.02 0.65 13.05
CA GLY A 113 17.66 1.13 13.24
C GLY A 113 16.71 0.10 13.86
N THR A 114 15.42 0.32 13.68
CA THR A 114 14.36 -0.57 14.15
C THR A 114 13.60 -1.14 12.97
N SER A 115 13.47 -2.48 12.94
CA SER A 115 12.62 -3.22 12.02
C SER A 115 11.45 -3.84 12.78
N LEU A 116 10.33 -4.05 12.10
CA LEU A 116 9.20 -4.79 12.65
C LEU A 116 9.13 -6.16 11.99
N TYR A 117 8.72 -7.18 12.76
CA TYR A 117 8.26 -8.45 12.26
C TYR A 117 6.81 -8.68 12.71
N LEU A 118 5.92 -8.91 11.76
CA LEU A 118 4.49 -9.07 11.98
C LEU A 118 4.11 -10.53 11.71
N GLU A 119 3.78 -11.24 12.77
CA GLU A 119 3.42 -12.65 12.70
C GLU A 119 1.91 -12.80 12.58
N ASN A 120 1.45 -13.34 11.44
CA ASN A 120 0.06 -13.73 11.19
C ASN A 120 -0.97 -12.62 11.47
N ILE A 121 -0.69 -11.39 11.07
CA ILE A 121 -1.65 -10.28 11.17
C ILE A 121 -2.73 -10.46 10.10
N GLN A 122 -3.95 -10.81 10.50
CA GLN A 122 -5.07 -11.12 9.61
C GLN A 122 -6.01 -9.93 9.37
N ASP A 123 -6.15 -9.04 10.35
CA ASP A 123 -7.00 -7.85 10.20
C ASP A 123 -6.34 -6.82 9.29
N PRO A 124 -6.98 -6.43 8.16
CA PRO A 124 -6.41 -5.49 7.22
C PRO A 124 -6.30 -4.06 7.78
N GLY A 125 -7.17 -3.67 8.71
CA GLY A 125 -7.12 -2.38 9.37
C GLY A 125 -5.89 -2.27 10.27
N ASN A 126 -5.59 -3.33 11.04
CA ASN A 126 -4.42 -3.41 11.90
C ASN A 126 -3.13 -3.35 11.07
N LEU A 127 -3.01 -4.16 10.03
CA LEU A 127 -1.83 -4.12 9.16
C LEU A 127 -1.60 -2.73 8.56
N GLY A 128 -2.65 -2.13 7.99
CA GLY A 128 -2.54 -0.79 7.40
C GLY A 128 -2.17 0.28 8.41
N THR A 129 -2.71 0.21 9.63
CA THR A 129 -2.39 1.14 10.72
C THR A 129 -0.94 0.99 11.18
N ILE A 130 -0.45 -0.26 11.31
CA ILE A 130 0.95 -0.53 11.67
C ILE A 130 1.88 0.03 10.60
N ILE A 131 1.64 -0.22 9.31
CA ILE A 131 2.45 0.30 8.21
C ILE A 131 2.47 1.83 8.22
N ARG A 132 1.32 2.47 8.42
CA ARG A 132 1.22 3.93 8.50
C ARG A 132 2.03 4.48 9.69
N THR A 133 1.93 3.84 10.84
CA THR A 133 2.68 4.20 12.06
C THR A 133 4.18 4.00 11.85
N ALA A 134 4.56 2.88 11.26
CA ALA A 134 5.95 2.58 10.91
C ALA A 134 6.57 3.65 9.99
N ALA A 135 5.82 4.07 8.95
CA ALA A 135 6.24 5.14 8.06
C ALA A 135 6.42 6.47 8.80
N TRP A 136 5.51 6.81 9.72
CA TRP A 136 5.57 8.05 10.49
C TRP A 136 6.78 8.12 11.44
N PHE A 137 7.10 7.00 12.09
CA PHE A 137 8.20 6.92 13.06
C PHE A 137 9.56 6.54 12.44
N GLY A 138 9.64 6.42 11.12
CA GLY A 138 10.89 6.12 10.44
C GLY A 138 11.42 4.71 10.75
N ILE A 139 10.51 3.75 10.89
CA ILE A 139 10.87 2.34 10.98
C ILE A 139 11.57 1.92 9.69
N LYS A 140 12.70 1.22 9.82
CA LYS A 140 13.55 0.85 8.70
C LYS A 140 12.84 -0.03 7.67
N GLN A 141 12.08 -1.01 8.15
CA GLN A 141 11.27 -1.91 7.33
C GLN A 141 10.23 -2.66 8.17
N VAL A 142 9.20 -3.17 7.50
CA VAL A 142 8.19 -4.07 8.07
C VAL A 142 8.31 -5.41 7.36
N LEU A 143 8.63 -6.44 8.10
CA LEU A 143 8.68 -7.83 7.65
C LEU A 143 7.40 -8.52 8.09
N CYS A 144 6.74 -9.22 7.19
CA CYS A 144 5.47 -9.92 7.47
C CYS A 144 5.67 -11.42 7.24
N SER A 145 5.08 -12.25 8.09
CA SER A 145 4.96 -13.68 7.80
C SER A 145 4.10 -13.91 6.55
N GLU A 146 4.25 -15.06 5.90
CA GLU A 146 3.51 -15.39 4.68
C GLU A 146 1.99 -15.44 4.91
N ASP A 147 1.57 -15.77 6.12
CA ASP A 147 0.16 -15.83 6.53
C ASP A 147 -0.42 -14.44 6.85
N THR A 148 0.36 -13.39 6.89
CA THR A 148 -0.14 -12.02 7.09
C THR A 148 -0.94 -11.56 5.87
N VAL A 149 -2.07 -10.88 6.10
CA VAL A 149 -2.91 -10.34 5.03
C VAL A 149 -2.10 -9.49 4.05
N SER A 150 -2.43 -9.59 2.75
CA SER A 150 -1.68 -8.87 1.72
C SER A 150 -1.73 -7.36 1.89
N ILE A 151 -0.58 -6.68 1.81
CA ILE A 151 -0.49 -5.21 1.79
C ILE A 151 -1.28 -4.59 0.63
N TYR A 152 -1.53 -5.35 -0.44
CA TYR A 152 -2.35 -4.92 -1.58
C TYR A 152 -3.83 -5.28 -1.46
N ASN A 153 -4.28 -5.71 -0.29
CA ASN A 153 -5.71 -5.75 0.03
C ASN A 153 -6.25 -4.31 0.07
N ASN A 154 -7.40 -4.06 -0.55
CA ASN A 154 -7.96 -2.70 -0.66
C ASN A 154 -8.17 -2.02 0.70
N LYS A 155 -8.58 -2.78 1.74
CA LYS A 155 -8.75 -2.23 3.10
C LYS A 155 -7.40 -1.89 3.74
N VAL A 156 -6.36 -2.70 3.51
CA VAL A 156 -4.99 -2.41 3.97
C VAL A 156 -4.50 -1.13 3.30
N LEU A 157 -4.57 -1.07 1.96
CA LEU A 157 -4.14 0.09 1.20
C LEU A 157 -4.79 1.38 1.69
N GLN A 158 -6.10 1.37 1.93
CA GLN A 158 -6.81 2.52 2.47
C GLN A 158 -6.35 2.91 3.88
N ALA A 159 -6.16 1.91 4.76
CA ALA A 159 -5.71 2.16 6.13
C ALA A 159 -4.27 2.71 6.20
N THR A 160 -3.41 2.36 5.23
CA THR A 160 -2.04 2.91 5.16
C THR A 160 -2.00 4.39 4.85
N MET A 161 -3.03 4.95 4.21
CA MET A 161 -3.06 6.34 3.74
C MET A 161 -1.83 6.73 2.90
N GLY A 162 -1.29 5.79 2.10
CA GLY A 162 -0.07 5.99 1.30
C GLY A 162 1.24 5.62 2.02
N GLY A 163 1.20 5.22 3.29
CA GLY A 163 2.38 4.84 4.07
C GLY A 163 3.25 3.76 3.44
N ILE A 164 2.68 2.90 2.59
CA ILE A 164 3.41 1.87 1.83
C ILE A 164 4.51 2.43 0.90
N ALA A 165 4.46 3.71 0.59
CA ALA A 165 5.46 4.35 -0.26
C ALA A 165 6.71 4.81 0.53
N TYR A 166 6.62 4.86 1.86
CA TYR A 166 7.65 5.42 2.73
C TYR A 166 8.38 4.38 3.58
N VAL A 167 7.79 3.22 3.80
CA VAL A 167 8.41 2.14 4.55
C VAL A 167 8.44 0.86 3.71
N PRO A 168 9.62 0.23 3.54
CA PRO A 168 9.72 -1.06 2.89
C PRO A 168 8.89 -2.11 3.60
N VAL A 169 8.05 -2.85 2.86
CA VAL A 169 7.30 -4.00 3.38
C VAL A 169 7.65 -5.23 2.56
N ALA A 170 8.03 -6.30 3.23
CA ALA A 170 8.38 -7.57 2.58
C ALA A 170 7.75 -8.75 3.33
N TYR A 171 7.48 -9.84 2.61
CA TYR A 171 7.02 -11.10 3.19
C TYR A 171 8.18 -12.08 3.26
N ILE A 172 8.39 -12.65 4.43
CA ILE A 172 9.51 -13.55 4.73
C ILE A 172 9.17 -14.43 5.92
N ASN A 173 9.62 -15.67 5.90
CA ASN A 173 9.54 -16.58 7.04
C ASN A 173 10.45 -16.11 8.19
N TYR A 174 10.01 -16.30 9.44
CA TYR A 174 10.77 -15.90 10.63
C TYR A 174 12.14 -16.56 10.73
N ASP A 175 12.24 -17.85 10.39
CA ASP A 175 13.51 -18.56 10.41
C ASP A 175 14.53 -17.93 9.43
N GLU A 176 14.06 -17.48 8.26
CA GLU A 176 14.93 -16.76 7.32
C GLU A 176 15.34 -15.38 7.84
N VAL A 177 14.50 -14.72 8.64
CA VAL A 177 14.86 -13.46 9.31
C VAL A 177 15.98 -13.71 10.31
N LEU A 178 15.89 -14.78 11.10
CA LEU A 178 16.92 -15.16 12.05
C LEU A 178 18.26 -15.52 11.39
N LEU A 179 18.23 -16.19 10.23
CA LEU A 179 19.44 -16.50 9.46
C LEU A 179 20.18 -15.23 8.95
N ARG A 180 19.46 -14.11 8.84
CA ARG A 180 20.00 -12.80 8.42
C ARG A 180 20.33 -11.88 9.60
N ALA A 181 20.02 -12.31 10.83
CA ALA A 181 20.20 -11.52 12.03
C ALA A 181 21.69 -11.38 12.38
N PRO A 182 22.21 -10.16 12.53
CA PRO A 182 23.54 -9.97 13.10
C PRO A 182 23.55 -10.33 14.59
N GLN A 183 24.73 -10.64 15.12
CA GLN A 183 24.87 -11.07 16.51
C GLN A 183 24.39 -10.01 17.52
N GLU A 184 24.51 -8.74 17.18
CA GLU A 184 24.14 -7.60 18.02
C GLU A 184 22.65 -7.24 17.93
N LEU A 185 21.85 -7.95 17.11
CA LEU A 185 20.44 -7.65 16.94
C LEU A 185 19.66 -7.92 18.24
N GLN A 186 19.07 -6.90 18.80
CA GLN A 186 18.13 -7.06 19.90
C GLN A 186 16.77 -7.50 19.34
N ILE A 187 16.25 -8.62 19.81
CA ILE A 187 14.90 -9.11 19.47
C ILE A 187 13.98 -8.87 20.66
N VAL A 188 12.88 -8.13 20.42
CA VAL A 188 11.87 -7.80 21.43
C VAL A 188 10.52 -8.24 20.92
N ALA A 189 9.89 -9.20 21.57
CA ALA A 189 8.55 -9.69 21.22
C ALA A 189 7.51 -9.17 22.20
N THR A 190 6.34 -8.81 21.69
CA THR A 190 5.18 -8.49 22.54
C THR A 190 4.56 -9.77 23.08
N SER A 191 4.25 -9.77 24.38
CA SER A 191 3.62 -10.91 25.07
C SER A 191 2.75 -10.42 26.22
N LEU A 192 1.65 -11.15 26.49
CA LEU A 192 0.77 -10.87 27.64
C LEU A 192 1.49 -11.05 28.99
N ASN A 193 2.47 -11.94 29.05
CA ASN A 193 3.26 -12.25 30.25
C ASN A 193 4.65 -11.58 30.22
N GLY A 194 4.83 -10.60 29.36
CA GLY A 194 6.09 -9.87 29.22
C GLY A 194 6.32 -8.82 30.32
N SER A 195 7.52 -8.26 30.31
CA SER A 195 7.85 -7.11 31.14
C SER A 195 7.16 -5.84 30.63
N PRO A 196 6.82 -4.87 31.49
CA PRO A 196 6.26 -3.59 31.03
C PRO A 196 7.20 -2.89 30.04
N LEU A 197 6.66 -2.33 28.96
CA LEU A 197 7.43 -1.66 27.91
C LEU A 197 8.37 -0.58 28.47
N ALA A 198 7.96 0.14 29.51
CA ALA A 198 8.77 1.17 30.16
C ALA A 198 10.06 0.64 30.85
N SER A 199 10.15 -0.68 31.09
CA SER A 199 11.32 -1.32 31.66
C SER A 199 12.30 -1.86 30.60
N VAL A 200 11.90 -1.84 29.33
CA VAL A 200 12.73 -2.35 28.22
C VAL A 200 13.67 -1.25 27.73
N ILE A 201 14.96 -1.54 27.77
CA ILE A 201 15.96 -0.65 27.17
C ILE A 201 16.16 -1.09 25.74
N PHE A 202 15.88 -0.19 24.78
CA PHE A 202 16.05 -0.45 23.36
C PHE A 202 17.47 -0.10 22.92
N HIS A 203 18.13 -1.06 22.29
CA HIS A 203 19.41 -0.89 21.62
C HIS A 203 19.20 -0.92 20.10
N LYS A 204 20.06 -0.28 19.35
CA LYS A 204 20.09 -0.42 17.89
C LYS A 204 21.22 -1.37 17.51
N PRO A 205 20.97 -2.32 16.61
CA PRO A 205 19.73 -2.59 15.86
C PRO A 205 18.69 -3.35 16.67
N THR A 206 17.40 -3.13 16.36
CA THR A 206 16.31 -3.80 17.08
C THR A 206 15.30 -4.39 16.09
N LEU A 207 14.82 -5.61 16.36
CA LEU A 207 13.68 -6.24 15.70
C LEU A 207 12.53 -6.35 16.72
N LEU A 208 11.44 -5.62 16.46
CA LEU A 208 10.22 -5.72 17.26
C LEU A 208 9.27 -6.72 16.62
N ILE A 209 8.81 -7.70 17.40
CA ILE A 209 7.90 -8.75 16.94
C ILE A 209 6.50 -8.51 17.52
N PHE A 210 5.52 -8.47 16.64
CA PHE A 210 4.10 -8.40 17.00
C PHE A 210 3.41 -9.66 16.47
N GLY A 211 2.77 -10.40 17.37
CA GLY A 211 1.98 -11.58 17.05
C GLY A 211 0.50 -11.26 16.86
N ASN A 212 -0.26 -12.28 16.45
CA ASN A 212 -1.72 -12.22 16.38
C ASN A 212 -2.31 -12.28 17.79
N GLU A 213 -3.30 -11.40 18.06
CA GLU A 213 -4.00 -11.33 19.36
C GLU A 213 -4.83 -12.59 19.69
N GLY A 214 -5.09 -13.46 18.72
CA GLY A 214 -5.99 -14.61 18.84
C GLY A 214 -5.32 -15.99 18.98
N LYS A 215 -4.01 -16.05 19.19
CA LYS A 215 -3.29 -17.33 19.38
C LYS A 215 -2.44 -17.30 20.63
#